data_52a861383e427f7b5d37970f6db4a3ae
#
_entry.id   52a861383e427f7b5d37970f6db4a3ae
#
_cell.length_a   1.000
_cell.length_b   1.000
_cell.length_c   1.000
_cell.angle_alpha   90.00
_cell.angle_beta   90.00
_cell.angle_gamma   90.00
#
_symmetry.space_group_name_H-M   'P 1'
#
loop_
_entity.id
_entity.type
_entity.pdbx_description
1 polymer ?
#
loop_
_entity_poly.entity_id
_entity_poly.type
_entity_poly.pdbx_seq_one_letter_code
_entity_poly.pdbx_strand_id
1 'polypeptide(L)'
;IQNRFTGKVIDLALGGIMEGTWLHQWGRTSGLSQCWALEPTRSGRTRIRNVLADKYIDLVGMNTSNGAQAQIWNYVAGGNQEWNLVRVDANAQQTSARGEERHDPEPTPSQRKHQNDLVRKLNNAGKGRASRK
;
A
#
# COMPACT_ATOMS: atom_id res chain seq x y z
N ILE A 1 2.47 -1.23 -9.62
CA ILE A 1 1.09 -1.61 -9.23
C ILE A 1 0.22 -0.36 -9.40
N GLN A 2 -0.75 -0.43 -10.27
CA GLN A 2 -1.61 0.70 -10.63
C GLN A 2 -3.05 0.43 -10.18
N ASN A 3 -3.67 1.43 -9.59
CA ASN A 3 -5.10 1.38 -9.29
C ASN A 3 -5.89 1.62 -10.59
N ARG A 4 -6.79 0.71 -10.91
CA ARG A 4 -7.56 0.77 -12.15
C ARG A 4 -8.53 1.97 -12.20
N PHE A 5 -9.12 2.32 -11.09
CA PHE A 5 -10.10 3.40 -11.00
C PHE A 5 -9.45 4.78 -11.12
N THR A 6 -8.36 5.00 -10.40
CA THR A 6 -7.70 6.32 -10.33
C THR A 6 -6.58 6.49 -11.36
N GLY A 7 -6.04 5.39 -11.90
CA GLY A 7 -4.83 5.40 -12.74
C GLY A 7 -3.54 5.73 -11.97
N LYS A 8 -3.64 5.99 -10.68
CA LYS A 8 -2.48 6.25 -9.82
C LYS A 8 -1.77 4.95 -9.43
N VAL A 9 -0.56 5.06 -8.95
CA VAL A 9 0.28 3.90 -8.60
C VAL A 9 0.55 3.86 -7.09
N ILE A 10 0.89 2.66 -6.59
CA ILE A 10 1.36 2.51 -5.22
C ILE A 10 2.74 3.13 -5.09
N ASP A 11 2.90 3.95 -4.09
CA ASP A 11 4.09 4.74 -3.81
C ASP A 11 4.41 4.72 -2.31
N LEU A 12 5.66 5.00 -1.96
CA LEU A 12 6.09 5.19 -0.59
C LEU A 12 5.76 6.60 -0.11
N ALA A 13 5.03 6.72 0.98
CA ALA A 13 4.68 8.02 1.53
C ALA A 13 5.92 8.86 1.81
N LEU A 14 5.92 10.09 1.28
CA LEU A 14 7.03 11.07 1.43
C LEU A 14 8.40 10.55 0.94
N GLY A 15 8.44 9.55 0.06
CA GLY A 15 9.68 8.92 -0.38
C GLY A 15 10.47 8.27 0.75
N GLY A 16 9.81 7.86 1.84
CA GLY A 16 10.43 7.23 2.99
C GLY A 16 11.00 5.85 2.66
N ILE A 17 12.14 5.52 3.27
CA ILE A 17 12.83 4.24 3.08
C ILE A 17 12.98 3.45 4.38
N MET A 18 12.51 4.02 5.48
CA MET A 18 12.58 3.38 6.79
C MET A 18 11.47 2.37 7.00
N GLU A 19 11.70 1.39 7.86
CA GLU A 19 10.65 0.51 8.35
C GLU A 19 9.47 1.31 8.89
N GLY A 20 8.26 0.86 8.57
CA GLY A 20 7.04 1.56 8.95
C GLY A 20 6.62 2.68 8.00
N THR A 21 7.36 2.94 6.91
CA THR A 21 6.90 3.86 5.87
C THR A 21 5.63 3.34 5.22
N TRP A 22 4.62 4.18 5.11
CA TRP A 22 3.33 3.78 4.59
C TRP A 22 3.27 3.77 3.07
N LEU A 23 2.34 2.98 2.58
CA LEU A 23 1.92 2.98 1.19
C LEU A 23 0.79 3.97 1.00
N HIS A 24 0.82 4.70 -0.08
CA HIS A 24 -0.27 5.52 -0.57
C HIS A 24 -0.35 5.43 -2.11
N GLN A 25 -1.37 5.99 -2.70
CA GLN A 25 -1.39 6.17 -4.15
C GLN A 25 -0.86 7.56 -4.52
N TRP A 26 -0.14 7.62 -5.62
CA TRP A 26 0.39 8.87 -6.17
C TRP A 26 0.38 8.86 -7.69
N GLY A 27 0.41 10.03 -8.29
CA GLY A 27 0.61 10.13 -9.73
C GLY A 27 1.91 9.45 -10.15
N ARG A 28 1.94 8.87 -11.35
CA ARG A 28 3.14 8.20 -11.86
C ARG A 28 4.29 9.20 -12.02
N THR A 29 5.44 8.83 -11.48
CA THR A 29 6.72 9.52 -11.65
C THR A 29 7.75 8.55 -12.20
N SER A 30 8.98 8.99 -12.44
CA SER A 30 10.10 8.11 -12.74
C SER A 30 10.84 7.61 -11.49
N GLY A 31 10.32 7.90 -10.30
CA GLY A 31 10.95 7.60 -9.03
C GLY A 31 10.92 6.12 -8.65
N LEU A 32 12.00 5.64 -8.04
CA LEU A 32 12.12 4.24 -7.62
C LEU A 32 11.19 3.88 -6.44
N SER A 33 10.65 4.87 -5.73
CA SER A 33 9.64 4.66 -4.68
C SER A 33 8.34 4.02 -5.20
N GLN A 34 8.11 4.09 -6.51
CA GLN A 34 6.98 3.50 -7.22
C GLN A 34 7.32 2.19 -7.94
N CYS A 35 8.56 1.73 -7.83
CA CYS A 35 9.02 0.50 -8.46
C CYS A 35 9.02 -0.66 -7.49
N TRP A 36 8.38 -1.76 -7.89
CA TRP A 36 8.14 -2.92 -7.06
C TRP A 36 8.61 -4.18 -7.77
N ALA A 37 9.37 -5.01 -7.07
CA ALA A 37 9.78 -6.33 -7.54
C ALA A 37 8.85 -7.40 -6.94
N LEU A 38 8.37 -8.30 -7.80
CA LEU A 38 7.58 -9.45 -7.39
C LEU A 38 8.51 -10.65 -7.24
N GLU A 39 8.60 -11.18 -6.04
CA GLU A 39 9.48 -12.29 -5.70
C GLU A 39 8.68 -13.53 -5.28
N PRO A 40 8.67 -14.61 -6.09
CA PRO A 40 7.98 -15.83 -5.72
C PRO A 40 8.58 -16.46 -4.46
N THR A 41 7.73 -17.02 -3.62
CA THR A 41 8.14 -17.79 -2.45
C THR A 41 7.96 -19.29 -2.68
N ARG A 42 8.61 -20.10 -1.84
CA ARG A 42 8.42 -21.55 -1.88
C ARG A 42 7.00 -22.00 -1.56
N SER A 43 6.24 -21.18 -0.86
CA SER A 43 4.83 -21.45 -0.54
C SER A 43 3.86 -21.22 -1.72
N GLY A 44 4.36 -20.77 -2.89
CA GLY A 44 3.56 -20.41 -4.04
C GLY A 44 2.93 -19.01 -3.93
N ARG A 45 3.30 -18.22 -2.92
CA ARG A 45 2.92 -16.84 -2.75
C ARG A 45 3.98 -15.89 -3.29
N THR A 46 3.76 -14.61 -3.15
CA THR A 46 4.65 -13.57 -3.66
C THR A 46 4.97 -12.57 -2.57
N ARG A 47 6.22 -12.21 -2.44
CA ARG A 47 6.66 -11.03 -1.71
C ARG A 47 6.74 -9.86 -2.67
N ILE A 48 6.40 -8.68 -2.21
CA ILE A 48 6.44 -7.47 -3.02
C ILE A 48 7.44 -6.51 -2.40
N ARG A 49 8.58 -6.35 -3.05
CA ARG A 49 9.70 -5.55 -2.57
C ARG A 49 9.75 -4.20 -3.25
N ASN A 50 9.88 -3.14 -2.47
CA ASN A 50 10.16 -1.81 -3.02
C ASN A 50 11.63 -1.71 -3.47
N VAL A 51 11.85 -1.24 -4.69
CA VAL A 51 13.20 -1.16 -5.28
C VAL A 51 14.07 -0.10 -4.61
N LEU A 52 13.48 1.02 -4.19
CA LEU A 52 14.22 2.10 -3.51
C LEU A 52 14.62 1.72 -2.09
N ALA A 53 13.65 1.21 -1.32
CA ALA A 53 13.82 0.96 0.11
C ALA A 53 14.40 -0.40 0.44
N ASP A 54 14.39 -1.33 -0.50
CA ASP A 54 14.77 -2.74 -0.31
C ASP A 54 14.03 -3.41 0.86
N LYS A 55 12.72 -3.12 0.95
CA LYS A 55 11.81 -3.62 1.98
C LYS A 55 10.51 -4.09 1.36
N TYR A 56 9.78 -4.89 2.10
CA TYR A 56 8.61 -5.62 1.62
C TYR A 56 7.30 -5.01 2.09
N ILE A 57 6.26 -5.12 1.27
CA ILE A 57 4.90 -4.78 1.70
C ILE A 57 4.50 -5.69 2.84
N ASP A 58 4.04 -5.08 3.91
CA ASP A 58 3.79 -5.67 5.22
C ASP A 58 2.51 -5.09 5.82
N LEU A 59 1.76 -5.90 6.56
CA LEU A 59 0.64 -5.41 7.36
C LEU A 59 1.10 -5.06 8.76
N VAL A 60 0.86 -3.83 9.17
CA VAL A 60 1.25 -3.32 10.49
C VAL A 60 0.73 -4.23 11.61
N GLY A 61 1.66 -4.74 12.44
CA GLY A 61 1.34 -5.54 13.61
C GLY A 61 0.63 -6.85 13.30
N MET A 62 0.79 -7.40 12.10
CA MET A 62 0.07 -8.60 11.63
C MET A 62 -1.46 -8.49 11.79
N ASN A 63 -1.98 -7.28 11.69
CA ASN A 63 -3.40 -6.99 11.92
C ASN A 63 -4.26 -7.60 10.81
N THR A 64 -5.21 -8.44 11.20
CA THR A 64 -6.14 -9.13 10.27
C THR A 64 -7.45 -8.40 10.07
N SER A 65 -7.66 -7.27 10.73
CA SER A 65 -8.92 -6.51 10.65
C SER A 65 -9.04 -5.73 9.36
N ASN A 66 -10.25 -5.46 8.94
CA ASN A 66 -10.52 -4.53 7.86
C ASN A 66 -9.97 -3.14 8.20
N GLY A 67 -9.32 -2.50 7.23
CA GLY A 67 -8.69 -1.20 7.43
C GLY A 67 -7.27 -1.27 8.01
N ALA A 68 -6.69 -2.48 8.16
CA ALA A 68 -5.30 -2.63 8.55
C ALA A 68 -4.37 -1.88 7.60
N GLN A 69 -3.42 -1.16 8.16
CA GLN A 69 -2.49 -0.34 7.39
C GLN A 69 -1.41 -1.21 6.73
N ALA A 70 -1.12 -0.96 5.47
CA ALA A 70 0.05 -1.49 4.78
C ALA A 70 1.24 -0.53 4.90
N GLN A 71 2.40 -1.11 5.09
CA GLN A 71 3.68 -0.42 5.23
C GLN A 71 4.78 -1.18 4.48
N ILE A 72 6.00 -0.67 4.50
CA ILE A 72 7.19 -1.47 4.17
C ILE A 72 7.93 -1.86 5.45
N TRP A 73 8.49 -3.06 5.45
CA TRP A 73 9.27 -3.61 6.56
C TRP A 73 10.38 -4.53 6.04
N ASN A 74 11.44 -4.68 6.83
CA ASN A 74 12.47 -5.68 6.52
C ASN A 74 11.84 -7.07 6.45
N TYR A 75 12.46 -7.96 5.68
CA TYR A 75 11.96 -9.33 5.57
C TYR A 75 12.15 -10.08 6.89
N VAL A 76 11.06 -10.57 7.45
CA VAL A 76 11.04 -11.35 8.69
C VAL A 76 10.37 -12.72 8.51
N ALA A 77 10.14 -13.14 7.28
CA ALA A 77 9.48 -14.40 6.92
C ALA A 77 8.06 -14.56 7.51
N GLY A 78 7.40 -13.47 7.84
CA GLY A 78 6.03 -13.48 8.35
C GLY A 78 4.99 -13.60 7.24
N GLY A 79 3.87 -14.26 7.51
CA GLY A 79 2.77 -14.40 6.55
C GLY A 79 2.13 -13.06 6.16
N ASN A 80 2.27 -12.02 6.99
CA ASN A 80 1.84 -10.66 6.69
C ASN A 80 2.67 -9.96 5.61
N GLN A 81 3.74 -10.60 5.12
CA GLN A 81 4.60 -10.14 4.01
C GLN A 81 4.43 -10.99 2.74
N GLU A 82 3.53 -11.95 2.75
CA GLU A 82 3.26 -12.83 1.62
C GLU A 82 1.86 -12.59 1.06
N TRP A 83 1.77 -12.48 -0.26
CA TRP A 83 0.57 -12.08 -1.00
C TRP A 83 0.21 -13.11 -2.06
N ASN A 84 -1.07 -13.33 -2.28
CA ASN A 84 -1.56 -14.07 -3.43
C ASN A 84 -1.77 -13.11 -4.60
N LEU A 85 -1.16 -13.39 -5.73
CA LEU A 85 -1.47 -12.71 -6.97
C LEU A 85 -2.56 -13.49 -7.68
N VAL A 86 -3.74 -12.91 -7.78
CA VAL A 86 -4.89 -13.51 -8.45
C VAL A 86 -5.08 -12.85 -9.80
N ARG A 87 -5.11 -13.68 -10.85
CA ARG A 87 -5.43 -13.18 -12.19
C ARG A 87 -6.90 -12.82 -12.23
N VAL A 88 -7.19 -11.60 -12.66
CA VAL A 88 -8.57 -11.16 -12.91
C VAL A 88 -8.85 -11.30 -14.39
N ASP A 89 -9.82 -12.16 -14.74
CA ASP A 89 -10.21 -12.35 -16.14
C ASP A 89 -10.87 -11.10 -16.71
N ALA A 90 -10.54 -10.76 -17.96
CA ALA A 90 -11.11 -9.60 -18.63
C ALA A 90 -12.65 -9.61 -18.66
N ASN A 91 -13.27 -10.79 -18.76
CA ASN A 91 -14.72 -10.96 -18.75
C ASN A 91 -15.34 -10.70 -17.36
N ALA A 92 -14.67 -11.08 -16.28
CA ALA A 92 -15.11 -10.77 -14.92
C ALA A 92 -15.03 -9.25 -14.63
N GLN A 93 -14.10 -8.54 -15.27
CA GLN A 93 -13.98 -7.08 -15.18
C GLN A 93 -15.12 -6.36 -15.91
N GLN A 94 -15.60 -6.91 -17.05
CA GLN A 94 -16.72 -6.34 -17.80
C GLN A 94 -18.06 -6.53 -17.09
N THR A 95 -18.27 -7.64 -16.40
CA THR A 95 -19.50 -7.91 -15.65
C THR A 95 -19.61 -7.06 -14.39
N SER A 96 -18.52 -6.77 -13.69
CA SER A 96 -18.54 -5.87 -12.54
C SER A 96 -18.63 -4.38 -12.94
N ALA A 97 -18.26 -4.01 -14.17
CA ALA A 97 -18.43 -2.64 -14.68
C ALA A 97 -19.87 -2.35 -15.14
N ARG A 98 -20.73 -3.37 -15.31
CA ARG A 98 -22.06 -3.23 -15.96
C ARG A 98 -23.22 -3.15 -15.01
N GLY A 99 -23.10 -3.26 -13.72
CA GLY A 99 -24.32 -3.43 -13.10
C GLY A 99 -24.49 -3.37 -11.62
N GLU A 100 -23.51 -3.19 -10.89
CA GLU A 100 -23.69 -2.81 -9.50
C GLU A 100 -22.64 -1.75 -9.22
N GLU A 101 -23.09 -0.51 -9.06
CA GLU A 101 -22.39 0.38 -8.19
C GLU A 101 -22.14 -0.41 -6.91
N ARG A 102 -20.97 -1.05 -6.81
CA ARG A 102 -20.45 -1.41 -5.51
C ARG A 102 -20.25 -0.09 -4.81
N HIS A 103 -21.27 0.30 -4.13
CA HIS A 103 -21.20 1.26 -3.08
C HIS A 103 -20.23 0.63 -2.06
N ASP A 104 -18.95 0.93 -2.21
CA ASP A 104 -17.99 0.64 -1.16
C ASP A 104 -18.59 1.23 0.09
N PRO A 105 -18.85 0.44 1.11
CA PRO A 105 -19.46 0.97 2.32
C PRO A 105 -18.61 2.15 2.76
N GLU A 106 -19.25 3.29 2.95
CA GLU A 106 -18.57 4.48 3.44
C GLU A 106 -17.67 4.10 4.62
N PRO A 107 -16.44 4.57 4.64
CA PRO A 107 -15.53 4.22 5.71
C PRO A 107 -16.19 4.48 7.06
N THR A 108 -16.17 3.50 7.92
CA THR A 108 -16.73 3.61 9.27
C THR A 108 -16.09 4.80 10.00
N PRO A 109 -16.75 5.35 11.03
CA PRO A 109 -16.18 6.43 11.83
C PRO A 109 -14.77 6.09 12.35
N SER A 110 -14.52 4.83 12.70
CA SER A 110 -13.19 4.36 13.12
C SER A 110 -12.16 4.40 11.99
N GLN A 111 -12.55 4.02 10.79
CA GLN A 111 -11.69 4.09 9.60
C GLN A 111 -11.40 5.53 9.22
N ARG A 112 -12.38 6.43 9.26
CA ARG A 112 -12.19 7.88 9.03
C ARG A 112 -11.25 8.49 10.07
N LYS A 113 -11.44 8.14 11.34
CA LYS A 113 -10.55 8.60 12.41
C LYS A 113 -9.11 8.13 12.18
N HIS A 114 -8.94 6.87 11.84
CA HIS A 114 -7.64 6.29 11.54
C HIS A 114 -6.96 7.00 10.35
N GLN A 115 -7.68 7.23 9.25
CA GLN A 115 -7.19 7.99 8.10
C GLN A 115 -6.79 9.41 8.48
N ASN A 116 -7.60 10.10 9.28
CA ASN A 116 -7.32 11.45 9.73
C ASN A 116 -6.09 11.52 10.64
N ASP A 117 -5.94 10.56 11.55
CA ASP A 117 -4.78 10.46 12.43
C ASP A 117 -3.49 10.17 11.63
N LEU A 118 -3.61 9.36 10.58
CA LEU A 118 -2.52 9.08 9.66
C LEU A 118 -2.08 10.34 8.89
N VAL A 119 -3.03 11.07 8.31
CA VAL A 119 -2.77 12.34 7.61
C VAL A 119 -2.13 13.37 8.57
N ARG A 120 -2.61 13.42 9.81
CA ARG A 120 -2.08 14.33 10.84
C ARG A 120 -0.63 14.00 11.21
N LYS A 121 -0.30 12.71 11.34
CA LYS A 121 1.08 12.25 11.57
C LYS A 121 2.00 12.57 10.41
N LEU A 122 1.55 12.39 9.17
CA LEU A 122 2.30 12.75 7.97
C LEU A 122 2.59 14.26 7.90
N ASN A 123 1.59 15.08 8.16
CA ASN A 123 1.73 16.54 8.14
C ASN A 123 2.68 17.04 9.24
N ASN A 124 2.72 16.37 10.40
CA ASN A 124 3.61 16.70 11.49
C ASN A 124 5.06 16.23 11.23
N ALA A 125 5.23 15.08 10.61
CA ALA A 125 6.55 14.57 10.22
C ALA A 125 7.22 15.46 9.15
N GLY A 126 6.44 16.06 8.25
CA GLY A 126 6.92 17.01 7.25
C GLY A 126 7.42 18.34 7.86
N LYS A 127 6.84 18.78 8.96
CA LYS A 127 7.23 20.02 9.63
C LYS A 127 8.50 19.91 10.47
N GLY A 128 8.87 18.71 10.91
CA GLY A 128 10.08 18.50 11.71
C GLY A 128 11.38 18.50 10.90
N ARG A 129 11.33 18.45 9.57
CA ARG A 129 12.51 18.49 8.69
C ARG A 129 12.95 19.89 8.25
N ALA A 130 12.13 20.90 8.43
CA ALA A 130 12.42 22.28 8.00
C ALA A 130 13.24 23.09 9.02
N SER A 131 13.61 22.54 10.17
CA SER A 131 14.20 23.26 11.29
C SER A 131 15.59 22.78 11.71
N ARG A 132 16.38 22.21 10.81
CA ARG A 132 17.82 21.99 11.06
C ARG A 132 18.64 22.70 9.96
N LYS A 133 18.92 23.95 10.20
CA LYS A 133 20.07 24.63 9.64
C LYS A 133 21.22 24.50 10.63
#